data_7b015ffb96ebb7b00f1d34ec6d36cab6
#
_entry.id   7b015ffb96ebb7b00f1d34ec6d36cab6
#
_cell.length_a   1.000
_cell.length_b   1.000
_cell.length_c   1.000
_cell.angle_alpha   90.00
_cell.angle_beta   90.00
_cell.angle_gamma   90.00
#
_symmetry.space_group_name_H-M   'P 1'
#
loop_
_entity.id
_entity.type
_entity.pdbx_description
1 polymer ?
#
loop_
_entity_poly.entity_id
_entity_poly.type
_entity_poly.pdbx_seq_one_letter_code
_entity_poly.pdbx_strand_id
1 'polypeptide(L)'
;MSKLNRSMLAKSIAAVLAVGMLSACNANTNTSSVNDSALYVRSAAGDVTKFAGARRIQDNQTELYENVLALAKKQHAKNVILLIGDGMGDSEITAARNFAKGAGGYFEGIDALPFTGQYTHYSLNKDTQKPDYVTDSAASATAWSTGVKSYNGAIGVDVYKKPHTTLLEMAKANGLATGNVSTAEIQDATPAAQIAHVEQRKCYGPEATSQKCPANALENGGVGSISEQLLAVRADVVLGGGAKSFKEVAKAGEYKGKTLFEQAKERGFQLVSDAQGLEKITKANQDSPVLGLFSEGNMPIRLKGPQASLHGNLEKPVVKCEVNSERGANVPTLAQMTSKAIDLLKVNDKGFFLQVEGASIDKQAHASNPCGQFGETMDLDEAVQVALDFAKKDGNTLVIVTADHAHATQIVYPDTKAPGWTQSVMTADGAPMTISYGNSEDIDDAGHTGAQLRVAAYGPGALRVVGLTDQTDIFFTIRDTLNLK
;
A
#
# COMPACT_ATOMS: atom_id res chain seq x y z
N MET A 1 -73.97 34.32 -14.46
CA MET A 1 -75.15 33.81 -13.74
C MET A 1 -74.61 32.89 -12.64
N SER A 2 -74.74 33.37 -11.51
CA SER A 2 -75.48 33.19 -10.27
C SER A 2 -74.84 32.17 -9.36
N LYS A 3 -74.36 32.70 -8.32
CA LYS A 3 -74.79 32.84 -6.89
C LYS A 3 -74.21 31.68 -6.03
N LEU A 4 -73.34 31.97 -5.12
CA LEU A 4 -73.49 32.32 -3.68
C LEU A 4 -74.37 31.32 -2.90
N ASN A 5 -73.77 30.70 -1.86
CA ASN A 5 -74.15 31.08 -0.51
C ASN A 5 -73.23 30.52 0.61
N ARG A 6 -73.09 31.37 1.61
CA ARG A 6 -72.42 31.27 2.92
C ARG A 6 -73.32 30.55 3.94
N SER A 7 -72.71 29.99 4.97
CA SER A 7 -73.06 30.23 6.41
C SER A 7 -72.14 29.33 7.25
N MET A 8 -71.30 29.81 8.10
CA MET A 8 -71.38 30.44 9.43
C MET A 8 -71.99 29.58 10.54
N LEU A 9 -71.19 29.50 11.58
CA LEU A 9 -71.39 29.45 13.04
C LEU A 9 -70.92 28.19 13.68
N ALA A 10 -70.28 28.15 14.88
CA ALA A 10 -69.66 29.09 15.82
C ALA A 10 -69.18 28.23 16.99
N LYS A 11 -68.02 28.65 17.54
CA LYS A 11 -67.61 28.61 18.94
C LYS A 11 -68.01 27.45 19.86
N SER A 12 -66.97 26.82 20.48
CA SER A 12 -66.92 26.75 21.94
C SER A 12 -65.46 26.56 22.41
N ILE A 13 -65.05 27.37 23.37
CA ILE A 13 -63.82 27.45 24.13
C ILE A 13 -63.88 26.42 25.25
N ALA A 14 -62.83 25.66 25.47
CA ALA A 14 -62.51 25.13 26.79
C ALA A 14 -60.97 25.06 26.96
N ALA A 15 -60.49 25.86 27.88
CA ALA A 15 -59.12 25.84 28.36
C ALA A 15 -58.93 24.70 29.35
N VAL A 16 -57.84 23.93 29.20
CA VAL A 16 -57.27 23.11 30.29
C VAL A 16 -55.78 23.18 30.25
N LEU A 17 -55.24 23.67 31.33
CA LEU A 17 -53.92 23.69 31.94
C LEU A 17 -52.75 22.95 31.29
N ALA A 18 -51.67 23.71 31.25
CA ALA A 18 -50.30 23.28 31.05
C ALA A 18 -49.81 22.29 32.13
N VAL A 19 -49.25 21.18 31.72
CA VAL A 19 -48.21 20.46 32.44
C VAL A 19 -47.06 20.27 31.48
N GLY A 20 -45.95 20.94 31.82
CA GLY A 20 -44.72 20.80 31.08
C GLY A 20 -44.13 19.40 31.27
N MET A 21 -43.93 18.73 30.15
CA MET A 21 -42.95 17.64 30.05
C MET A 21 -41.89 18.09 29.03
N LEU A 22 -40.75 18.40 29.55
CA LEU A 22 -39.50 18.44 28.79
C LEU A 22 -39.27 17.05 28.23
N SER A 23 -39.71 16.80 27.03
CA SER A 23 -39.19 15.69 26.22
C SER A 23 -37.83 16.09 25.74
N ALA A 24 -36.78 15.59 26.42
CA ALA A 24 -35.44 15.53 25.88
C ALA A 24 -35.52 14.76 24.54
N CYS A 25 -35.34 15.46 23.44
CA CYS A 25 -35.01 14.85 22.19
C CYS A 25 -33.66 14.15 22.36
N ASN A 26 -33.67 12.89 22.75
CA ASN A 26 -32.58 11.99 22.45
C ASN A 26 -32.51 11.89 20.93
N ALA A 27 -31.63 12.67 20.32
CA ALA A 27 -31.12 12.38 19.02
C ALA A 27 -30.36 11.06 19.13
N ASN A 28 -31.09 9.96 18.96
CA ASN A 28 -30.47 8.70 18.57
C ASN A 28 -29.78 8.96 17.25
N THR A 29 -28.52 9.33 17.29
CA THR A 29 -27.60 9.16 16.17
C THR A 29 -27.40 7.64 16.02
N ASN A 30 -28.39 6.98 15.42
CA ASN A 30 -28.13 5.73 14.73
C ASN A 30 -27.20 6.12 13.57
N THR A 31 -25.90 6.14 13.85
CA THR A 31 -24.89 5.93 12.82
C THR A 31 -25.07 4.47 12.40
N SER A 32 -26.05 4.21 11.52
CA SER A 32 -26.04 3.02 10.71
C SER A 32 -24.69 3.05 10.02
N SER A 33 -23.82 2.09 10.31
CA SER A 33 -22.62 1.88 9.54
C SER A 33 -23.07 1.62 8.11
N VAL A 34 -22.99 2.67 7.28
CA VAL A 34 -23.27 2.55 5.87
C VAL A 34 -22.27 1.56 5.33
N ASN A 35 -22.74 0.45 4.79
CA ASN A 35 -21.85 -0.55 4.21
C ASN A 35 -21.33 -0.01 2.88
N ASP A 36 -20.24 0.76 2.93
CA ASP A 36 -19.62 1.41 1.78
C ASP A 36 -19.20 0.42 0.69
N SER A 37 -19.10 -0.87 1.00
CA SER A 37 -18.84 -1.90 -0.01
C SER A 37 -19.90 -1.94 -1.10
N ALA A 38 -21.12 -1.47 -0.82
CA ALA A 38 -22.19 -1.36 -1.80
C ALA A 38 -21.87 -0.39 -2.96
N LEU A 39 -20.96 0.59 -2.78
CA LEU A 39 -20.52 1.48 -3.88
C LEU A 39 -19.89 0.71 -5.04
N TYR A 40 -19.34 -0.47 -4.77
CA TYR A 40 -18.59 -1.27 -5.72
C TYR A 40 -19.26 -2.57 -6.08
N VAL A 41 -20.36 -2.90 -5.42
CA VAL A 41 -21.21 -4.03 -5.82
C VAL A 41 -21.88 -3.66 -7.13
N ARG A 42 -21.41 -4.28 -8.21
CA ARG A 42 -21.98 -4.13 -9.53
C ARG A 42 -22.84 -5.34 -9.85
N SER A 43 -24.12 -5.13 -10.07
CA SER A 43 -24.98 -6.19 -10.57
C SER A 43 -24.69 -6.45 -12.04
N ALA A 44 -24.62 -7.72 -12.42
CA ALA A 44 -24.63 -8.09 -13.83
C ALA A 44 -26.00 -7.73 -14.44
N ALA A 45 -26.00 -7.10 -15.61
CA ALA A 45 -27.23 -6.81 -16.36
C ALA A 45 -27.75 -8.03 -17.17
N GLY A 46 -27.22 -9.23 -16.87
CA GLY A 46 -27.51 -10.51 -17.49
C GLY A 46 -26.54 -11.57 -16.99
N ASP A 47 -26.63 -12.75 -17.56
CA ASP A 47 -25.68 -13.83 -17.26
C ASP A 47 -24.35 -13.53 -17.96
N VAL A 48 -23.34 -13.12 -17.19
CA VAL A 48 -22.01 -12.79 -17.72
C VAL A 48 -21.31 -13.99 -18.35
N THR A 49 -21.71 -15.22 -18.02
CA THR A 49 -21.20 -16.44 -18.64
C THR A 49 -21.82 -16.70 -20.02
N LYS A 50 -22.86 -15.97 -20.37
CA LYS A 50 -23.59 -16.07 -21.63
C LYS A 50 -23.57 -14.76 -22.40
N PHE A 51 -22.46 -14.09 -22.41
CA PHE A 51 -22.07 -12.92 -23.24
C PHE A 51 -22.92 -11.66 -23.22
N ALA A 52 -24.14 -11.67 -22.78
CA ALA A 52 -24.98 -10.46 -22.75
C ALA A 52 -24.91 -9.74 -21.41
N GLY A 53 -24.23 -10.30 -20.43
CA GLY A 53 -24.11 -9.73 -19.09
C GLY A 53 -23.13 -8.57 -19.06
N ALA A 54 -23.57 -7.43 -18.56
CA ALA A 54 -22.74 -6.28 -18.29
C ALA A 54 -22.87 -5.89 -16.82
N ARG A 55 -21.76 -5.46 -16.23
CA ARG A 55 -21.77 -4.90 -14.90
C ARG A 55 -22.20 -3.45 -14.94
N ARG A 56 -23.05 -3.08 -14.01
CA ARG A 56 -23.45 -1.69 -13.81
C ARG A 56 -23.60 -1.39 -12.33
N ILE A 57 -23.42 -0.13 -11.97
CA ILE A 57 -23.68 0.37 -10.63
C ILE A 57 -25.19 0.26 -10.35
N GLN A 58 -25.55 -0.15 -9.15
CA GLN A 58 -26.97 -0.22 -8.74
C GLN A 58 -27.60 1.17 -8.59
N ASP A 59 -28.90 1.27 -8.81
CA ASP A 59 -29.61 2.55 -8.98
C ASP A 59 -29.76 3.39 -7.70
N ASN A 60 -29.53 2.86 -6.51
CA ASN A 60 -29.83 3.51 -5.22
C ASN A 60 -28.57 3.95 -4.44
N GLN A 61 -27.52 4.38 -5.10
CA GLN A 61 -26.24 4.69 -4.45
C GLN A 61 -26.00 6.19 -4.18
N THR A 62 -26.94 7.07 -4.47
CA THR A 62 -26.76 8.52 -4.31
C THR A 62 -26.41 8.90 -2.87
N GLU A 63 -27.17 8.42 -1.89
CA GLU A 63 -26.93 8.71 -0.47
C GLU A 63 -25.55 8.18 -0.01
N LEU A 64 -25.18 7.01 -0.49
CA LEU A 64 -23.89 6.41 -0.19
C LEU A 64 -22.74 7.26 -0.77
N TYR A 65 -22.85 7.75 -2.00
CA TYR A 65 -21.90 8.68 -2.60
C TYR A 65 -21.80 10.00 -1.82
N GLU A 66 -22.93 10.55 -1.38
CA GLU A 66 -22.97 11.78 -0.59
C GLU A 66 -22.22 11.63 0.73
N ASN A 67 -22.40 10.52 1.44
CA ASN A 67 -21.72 10.23 2.69
C ASN A 67 -20.22 10.08 2.50
N VAL A 68 -19.78 9.32 1.50
CA VAL A 68 -18.36 9.12 1.18
C VAL A 68 -17.72 10.44 0.74
N LEU A 69 -18.41 11.24 -0.07
CA LEU A 69 -17.96 12.55 -0.51
C LEU A 69 -17.85 13.54 0.67
N ALA A 70 -18.82 13.54 1.58
CA ALA A 70 -18.79 14.37 2.79
C ALA A 70 -17.60 14.04 3.68
N LEU A 71 -17.27 12.75 3.83
CA LEU A 71 -16.07 12.31 4.55
C LEU A 71 -14.79 12.80 3.85
N ALA A 72 -14.69 12.62 2.54
CA ALA A 72 -13.52 12.98 1.74
C ALA A 72 -13.24 14.49 1.69
N LYS A 73 -14.25 15.33 1.88
CA LYS A 73 -14.12 16.81 1.98
C LYS A 73 -13.48 17.28 3.28
N LYS A 74 -13.41 16.44 4.32
CA LYS A 74 -12.66 16.80 5.55
C LYS A 74 -11.19 16.94 5.21
N GLN A 75 -10.57 18.01 5.72
CA GLN A 75 -9.18 18.37 5.38
C GLN A 75 -8.15 17.53 6.12
N HIS A 76 -8.47 17.07 7.32
CA HIS A 76 -7.54 16.38 8.20
C HIS A 76 -8.07 15.03 8.63
N ALA A 77 -7.15 14.08 8.78
CA ALA A 77 -7.37 12.77 9.39
C ALA A 77 -6.47 12.61 10.62
N LYS A 78 -6.92 11.78 11.55
CA LYS A 78 -6.10 11.36 12.69
C LYS A 78 -5.03 10.36 12.28
N ASN A 79 -5.37 9.49 11.33
CA ASN A 79 -4.50 8.41 10.88
C ASN A 79 -4.36 8.43 9.36
N VAL A 80 -3.21 7.98 8.87
CA VAL A 80 -2.99 7.68 7.44
C VAL A 80 -2.39 6.30 7.29
N ILE A 81 -2.94 5.52 6.36
CA ILE A 81 -2.41 4.24 5.91
C ILE A 81 -2.10 4.36 4.42
N LEU A 82 -0.83 4.28 4.06
CA LEU A 82 -0.33 4.27 2.69
C LEU A 82 0.01 2.83 2.30
N LEU A 83 -0.66 2.29 1.29
CA LEU A 83 -0.37 0.95 0.78
C LEU A 83 0.24 1.05 -0.62
N ILE A 84 1.39 0.43 -0.81
CA ILE A 84 2.16 0.43 -2.06
C ILE A 84 2.22 -0.99 -2.61
N GLY A 85 1.79 -1.17 -3.85
CA GLY A 85 2.12 -2.36 -4.63
C GLY A 85 3.35 -2.05 -5.48
N ASP A 86 4.49 -2.63 -5.15
CA ASP A 86 5.71 -2.43 -5.91
C ASP A 86 5.52 -2.96 -7.34
N GLY A 87 5.77 -2.13 -8.34
CA GLY A 87 5.57 -2.46 -9.75
C GLY A 87 4.11 -2.69 -10.18
N MET A 88 3.14 -2.27 -9.35
CA MET A 88 1.71 -2.57 -9.56
C MET A 88 1.02 -1.50 -10.43
N GLY A 89 1.34 -1.46 -11.71
CA GLY A 89 0.62 -0.64 -12.69
C GLY A 89 -0.79 -1.18 -13.01
N ASP A 90 -1.52 -0.46 -13.86
CA ASP A 90 -2.90 -0.83 -14.23
C ASP A 90 -2.98 -2.20 -14.92
N SER A 91 -1.97 -2.57 -15.70
CA SER A 91 -1.88 -3.89 -16.35
C SER A 91 -1.70 -5.01 -15.34
N GLU A 92 -0.86 -4.81 -14.33
CA GLU A 92 -0.60 -5.74 -13.24
C GLU A 92 -1.87 -5.98 -12.42
N ILE A 93 -2.58 -4.91 -12.03
CA ILE A 93 -3.87 -4.99 -11.33
C ILE A 93 -4.89 -5.76 -12.17
N THR A 94 -4.99 -5.42 -13.46
CA THR A 94 -5.99 -6.00 -14.36
C THR A 94 -5.74 -7.49 -14.58
N ALA A 95 -4.49 -7.89 -14.79
CA ALA A 95 -4.13 -9.29 -14.97
C ALA A 95 -4.40 -10.12 -13.71
N ALA A 96 -3.99 -9.63 -12.54
CA ALA A 96 -4.25 -10.30 -11.26
C ALA A 96 -5.76 -10.40 -10.95
N ARG A 97 -6.53 -9.34 -11.24
CA ARG A 97 -7.99 -9.35 -11.07
C ARG A 97 -8.65 -10.39 -11.97
N ASN A 98 -8.32 -10.41 -13.26
CA ASN A 98 -8.86 -11.40 -14.19
C ASN A 98 -8.51 -12.83 -13.76
N PHE A 99 -7.28 -13.04 -13.29
CA PHE A 99 -6.85 -14.34 -12.76
C PHE A 99 -7.69 -14.77 -11.57
N ALA A 100 -7.85 -13.90 -10.57
CA ALA A 100 -8.41 -14.24 -9.27
C ALA A 100 -9.96 -14.19 -9.23
N LYS A 101 -10.56 -13.26 -9.98
CA LYS A 101 -12.00 -12.91 -9.89
C LYS A 101 -12.73 -13.04 -11.22
N GLY A 102 -12.02 -13.36 -12.32
CA GLY A 102 -12.56 -13.36 -13.68
C GLY A 102 -12.72 -11.97 -14.28
N ALA A 103 -12.96 -11.90 -15.59
CA ALA A 103 -13.08 -10.65 -16.34
C ALA A 103 -14.22 -9.74 -15.84
N GLY A 104 -15.26 -10.34 -15.30
CA GLY A 104 -16.34 -9.65 -14.64
C GLY A 104 -16.11 -9.37 -13.15
N GLY A 105 -14.99 -9.82 -12.53
CA GLY A 105 -14.69 -9.69 -11.11
C GLY A 105 -14.16 -8.32 -10.69
N TYR A 106 -13.99 -8.11 -9.40
CA TYR A 106 -13.34 -6.95 -8.81
C TYR A 106 -12.61 -7.36 -7.54
N PHE A 107 -11.57 -6.65 -7.19
CA PHE A 107 -10.88 -6.75 -5.91
C PHE A 107 -11.66 -5.99 -4.83
N GLU A 108 -11.87 -6.64 -3.69
CA GLU A 108 -12.69 -6.09 -2.59
C GLU A 108 -11.94 -5.01 -1.79
N GLY A 109 -10.62 -4.93 -1.95
CA GLY A 109 -9.77 -3.88 -1.40
C GLY A 109 -9.38 -2.84 -2.45
N ILE A 110 -8.50 -3.21 -3.39
CA ILE A 110 -7.91 -2.27 -4.37
C ILE A 110 -8.98 -1.56 -5.20
N ASP A 111 -10.03 -2.28 -5.66
CA ASP A 111 -11.08 -1.70 -6.49
C ASP A 111 -12.20 -1.03 -5.67
N ALA A 112 -12.14 -1.10 -4.33
CA ALA A 112 -13.15 -0.53 -3.45
C ALA A 112 -12.89 0.93 -3.06
N LEU A 113 -11.76 1.52 -3.42
CA LEU A 113 -11.47 2.91 -3.10
C LEU A 113 -12.23 3.87 -4.06
N PRO A 114 -13.04 4.81 -3.54
CA PRO A 114 -13.98 5.59 -4.34
C PRO A 114 -13.36 6.73 -5.14
N PHE A 115 -12.28 7.32 -4.63
CA PHE A 115 -11.65 8.46 -5.26
C PHE A 115 -10.38 7.98 -5.93
N THR A 116 -10.36 8.05 -7.26
CA THR A 116 -9.24 7.63 -8.08
C THR A 116 -8.71 8.78 -8.90
N GLY A 117 -7.41 8.81 -9.05
CA GLY A 117 -6.65 9.66 -9.95
C GLY A 117 -5.51 8.87 -10.54
N GLN A 118 -4.63 9.59 -11.18
CA GLN A 118 -3.38 9.05 -11.70
C GLN A 118 -2.25 10.00 -11.33
N TYR A 119 -1.02 9.51 -11.31
CA TYR A 119 0.14 10.37 -11.19
C TYR A 119 1.26 9.99 -12.16
N THR A 120 2.05 10.99 -12.48
CA THR A 120 3.30 10.82 -13.24
C THR A 120 4.43 10.49 -12.27
N HIS A 121 5.35 9.64 -12.71
CA HIS A 121 6.54 9.30 -11.97
C HIS A 121 7.76 9.34 -12.89
N TYR A 122 8.87 9.77 -12.36
CA TYR A 122 10.18 9.77 -13.01
C TYR A 122 11.25 10.00 -11.94
N SER A 123 12.47 9.60 -12.24
CA SER A 123 13.64 9.91 -11.44
C SER A 123 14.49 11.00 -12.13
N LEU A 124 15.62 11.34 -11.55
CA LEU A 124 16.59 12.25 -12.14
C LEU A 124 17.86 11.46 -12.47
N ASN A 125 18.45 11.78 -13.60
CA ASN A 125 19.78 11.28 -13.91
C ASN A 125 20.79 11.93 -12.96
N LYS A 126 21.58 11.12 -12.30
CA LYS A 126 22.52 11.55 -11.25
C LYS A 126 23.55 12.58 -11.73
N ASP A 127 24.03 12.43 -12.96
CA ASP A 127 25.12 13.26 -13.49
C ASP A 127 24.61 14.52 -14.19
N THR A 128 23.54 14.38 -14.97
CA THR A 128 22.98 15.47 -15.78
C THR A 128 21.83 16.21 -15.10
N GLN A 129 21.25 15.64 -14.03
CA GLN A 129 20.08 16.15 -13.31
C GLN A 129 18.82 16.29 -14.17
N LYS A 130 18.84 15.73 -15.36
CA LYS A 130 17.68 15.70 -16.27
C LYS A 130 16.75 14.55 -15.88
N PRO A 131 15.45 14.61 -16.23
CA PRO A 131 14.54 13.51 -16.02
C PRO A 131 15.04 12.21 -16.65
N ASP A 132 14.95 11.14 -15.87
CA ASP A 132 14.99 9.75 -16.31
C ASP A 132 13.55 9.24 -16.24
N TYR A 133 13.00 8.87 -17.40
CA TYR A 133 11.58 8.59 -17.55
C TYR A 133 11.16 7.22 -16.99
N VAL A 134 12.10 6.40 -16.53
CA VAL A 134 11.84 5.13 -15.86
C VAL A 134 12.51 5.16 -14.49
N THR A 135 11.71 5.33 -13.46
CA THR A 135 12.18 5.36 -12.08
C THR A 135 12.40 3.94 -11.53
N ASP A 136 13.32 3.80 -10.57
CA ASP A 136 13.35 2.63 -9.70
C ASP A 136 12.55 2.87 -8.41
N SER A 137 12.34 1.81 -7.64
CA SER A 137 11.60 1.90 -6.36
C SER A 137 12.27 2.84 -5.34
N ALA A 138 13.59 3.02 -5.38
CA ALA A 138 14.30 3.87 -4.43
C ALA A 138 14.02 5.36 -4.66
N ALA A 139 14.15 5.83 -5.91
CA ALA A 139 13.84 7.20 -6.27
C ALA A 139 12.35 7.51 -6.12
N SER A 140 11.48 6.55 -6.49
CA SER A 140 10.05 6.61 -6.26
C SER A 140 9.71 6.75 -4.77
N ALA A 141 10.20 5.84 -3.94
CA ALA A 141 9.94 5.86 -2.51
C ALA A 141 10.47 7.14 -1.85
N THR A 142 11.62 7.64 -2.30
CA THR A 142 12.13 8.95 -1.87
C THR A 142 11.15 10.07 -2.23
N ALA A 143 10.54 10.04 -3.43
CA ALA A 143 9.62 11.08 -3.88
C ALA A 143 8.38 11.19 -2.97
N TRP A 144 7.68 10.09 -2.66
CA TRP A 144 6.51 10.18 -1.77
C TRP A 144 6.86 10.26 -0.29
N SER A 145 8.06 9.81 0.12
CA SER A 145 8.46 9.89 1.53
C SER A 145 8.95 11.27 1.93
N THR A 146 9.52 12.04 0.99
CA THR A 146 10.20 13.32 1.28
C THR A 146 9.69 14.52 0.48
N GLY A 147 8.89 14.29 -0.56
CA GLY A 147 8.38 15.34 -1.46
C GLY A 147 9.42 15.86 -2.46
N VAL A 148 10.56 15.18 -2.64
CA VAL A 148 11.60 15.57 -3.59
C VAL A 148 11.93 14.47 -4.59
N LYS A 149 12.28 14.85 -5.82
CA LYS A 149 12.79 13.91 -6.81
C LYS A 149 14.25 13.56 -6.54
N SER A 150 14.62 12.32 -6.84
CA SER A 150 15.96 11.81 -6.67
C SER A 150 16.41 10.96 -7.87
N TYR A 151 17.59 10.39 -7.80
CA TYR A 151 18.13 9.51 -8.83
C TYR A 151 17.91 8.04 -8.48
N ASN A 152 17.85 7.17 -9.48
CA ASN A 152 17.67 5.73 -9.29
C ASN A 152 18.73 5.16 -8.33
N GLY A 153 18.24 4.44 -7.32
CA GLY A 153 19.06 3.88 -6.24
C GLY A 153 19.18 4.75 -4.99
N ALA A 154 18.81 6.01 -4.99
CA ALA A 154 18.91 6.90 -3.84
C ALA A 154 17.79 6.65 -2.81
N ILE A 155 18.12 6.67 -1.53
CA ILE A 155 17.17 6.52 -0.42
C ILE A 155 17.18 7.79 0.44
N GLY A 156 16.06 8.51 0.51
CA GLY A 156 15.87 9.65 1.40
C GLY A 156 16.78 10.86 1.15
N VAL A 157 17.50 10.87 0.01
CA VAL A 157 18.38 11.97 -0.40
C VAL A 157 17.99 12.48 -1.79
N ASP A 158 18.25 13.76 -2.07
CA ASP A 158 18.02 14.36 -3.38
C ASP A 158 19.17 14.05 -4.37
N VAL A 159 19.09 14.63 -5.57
CA VAL A 159 20.11 14.45 -6.62
C VAL A 159 21.49 14.99 -6.23
N TYR A 160 21.57 15.86 -5.24
CA TYR A 160 22.81 16.37 -4.65
C TYR A 160 23.27 15.58 -3.41
N LYS A 161 22.59 14.45 -3.13
CA LYS A 161 22.82 13.58 -1.96
C LYS A 161 22.52 14.25 -0.61
N LYS A 162 21.74 15.32 -0.62
CA LYS A 162 21.27 15.97 0.59
C LYS A 162 20.10 15.21 1.18
N PRO A 163 20.14 14.85 2.49
CA PRO A 163 19.02 14.18 3.15
C PRO A 163 17.80 15.11 3.30
N HIS A 164 16.60 14.53 3.19
CA HIS A 164 15.33 15.20 3.40
C HIS A 164 14.48 14.45 4.40
N THR A 165 13.88 15.15 5.37
CA THR A 165 13.04 14.54 6.40
C THR A 165 11.89 13.78 5.79
N THR A 166 11.69 12.55 6.23
CA THR A 166 10.65 11.65 5.72
C THR A 166 9.31 11.86 6.43
N LEU A 167 8.23 11.36 5.82
CA LEU A 167 6.89 11.36 6.44
C LEU A 167 6.89 10.65 7.80
N LEU A 168 7.60 9.51 7.91
CA LEU A 168 7.68 8.75 9.15
C LEU A 168 8.43 9.54 10.23
N GLU A 169 9.54 10.17 9.89
CA GLU A 169 10.29 11.04 10.81
C GLU A 169 9.44 12.24 11.26
N MET A 170 8.72 12.89 10.31
CA MET A 170 7.81 13.99 10.64
C MET A 170 6.66 13.52 11.54
N ALA A 171 6.02 12.39 11.23
CA ALA A 171 4.95 11.83 12.05
C ALA A 171 5.43 11.57 13.48
N LYS A 172 6.60 10.93 13.61
CA LYS A 172 7.22 10.69 14.91
C LYS A 172 7.54 12.00 15.66
N ALA A 173 8.13 12.99 15.00
CA ALA A 173 8.44 14.31 15.60
C ALA A 173 7.17 15.02 16.10
N ASN A 174 6.03 14.82 15.45
CA ASN A 174 4.72 15.34 15.88
C ASN A 174 4.06 14.46 16.95
N GLY A 175 4.68 13.34 17.34
CA GLY A 175 4.24 12.42 18.40
C GLY A 175 3.15 11.44 17.98
N LEU A 176 2.97 11.22 16.67
CA LEU A 176 2.15 10.13 16.16
C LEU A 176 2.89 8.80 16.36
N ALA A 177 2.13 7.71 16.45
CA ALA A 177 2.71 6.38 16.31
C ALA A 177 3.08 6.10 14.86
N THR A 178 4.10 5.28 14.64
CA THR A 178 4.68 5.06 13.30
C THR A 178 4.86 3.58 13.01
N GLY A 179 4.49 3.17 11.79
CA GLY A 179 4.61 1.80 11.34
C GLY A 179 5.13 1.68 9.91
N ASN A 180 5.89 0.62 9.66
CA ASN A 180 6.44 0.29 8.35
C ASN A 180 6.40 -1.23 8.16
N VAL A 181 5.63 -1.70 7.19
CA VAL A 181 5.33 -3.11 6.93
C VAL A 181 5.63 -3.43 5.48
N SER A 182 6.32 -4.53 5.20
CA SER A 182 6.64 -4.95 3.83
C SER A 182 6.75 -6.47 3.72
N THR A 183 6.50 -7.01 2.52
CA THR A 183 6.86 -8.39 2.17
C THR A 183 8.29 -8.52 1.66
N ALA A 184 9.02 -7.40 1.47
CA ALA A 184 10.46 -7.38 1.20
C ALA A 184 11.30 -7.53 2.47
N GLU A 185 12.64 -7.57 2.28
CA GLU A 185 13.59 -7.16 3.32
C GLU A 185 13.27 -5.72 3.74
N ILE A 186 13.18 -5.46 5.05
CA ILE A 186 12.85 -4.10 5.53
C ILE A 186 13.92 -3.05 5.23
N GLN A 187 15.04 -3.46 4.68
CA GLN A 187 16.11 -2.64 4.14
C GLN A 187 15.93 -2.32 2.66
N ASP A 188 14.99 -2.97 1.98
CA ASP A 188 14.74 -2.68 0.56
C ASP A 188 14.15 -1.28 0.37
N ALA A 189 14.10 -0.81 -0.85
CA ALA A 189 13.91 0.59 -1.21
C ALA A 189 12.68 1.24 -0.57
N THR A 190 11.51 0.64 -0.73
CA THR A 190 10.23 1.20 -0.27
C THR A 190 10.16 1.36 1.25
N PRO A 191 10.44 0.35 2.08
CA PRO A 191 10.47 0.55 3.51
C PRO A 191 11.65 1.42 3.97
N ALA A 192 12.82 1.31 3.33
CA ALA A 192 14.02 2.09 3.70
C ALA A 192 13.81 3.60 3.53
N ALA A 193 13.09 4.03 2.49
CA ALA A 193 12.90 5.46 2.20
C ALA A 193 12.08 6.21 3.27
N GLN A 194 11.43 5.51 4.18
CA GLN A 194 10.76 6.13 5.34
C GLN A 194 11.68 6.34 6.54
N ILE A 195 12.87 5.70 6.56
CA ILE A 195 13.68 5.57 7.78
C ILE A 195 15.18 5.81 7.58
N ALA A 196 15.64 6.00 6.35
CA ALA A 196 17.08 6.07 6.07
C ALA A 196 17.43 7.09 4.98
N HIS A 197 18.70 7.53 5.02
CA HIS A 197 19.29 8.48 4.08
C HIS A 197 20.63 7.95 3.61
N VAL A 198 20.63 7.24 2.47
CA VAL A 198 21.84 6.67 1.86
C VAL A 198 21.89 6.90 0.36
N GLU A 199 23.10 7.00 -0.17
CA GLU A 199 23.33 7.29 -1.59
C GLU A 199 22.94 6.14 -2.52
N GLN A 200 22.75 4.92 -1.97
CA GLN A 200 22.51 3.72 -2.76
C GLN A 200 21.73 2.67 -1.98
N ARG A 201 20.64 2.17 -2.55
CA ARG A 201 19.67 1.25 -1.93
C ARG A 201 20.27 -0.09 -1.44
N LYS A 202 21.44 -0.50 -1.93
CA LYS A 202 22.07 -1.75 -1.51
C LYS A 202 22.92 -1.64 -0.21
N CYS A 203 22.83 -0.54 0.52
CA CYS A 203 23.51 -0.28 1.79
C CYS A 203 22.73 -0.86 2.98
N TYR A 204 22.35 -2.13 2.92
CA TYR A 204 21.43 -2.80 3.85
C TYR A 204 21.96 -2.87 5.28
N GLY A 205 23.13 -3.45 5.49
CA GLY A 205 23.80 -3.59 6.77
C GLY A 205 25.21 -3.00 6.76
N PRO A 206 25.93 -3.02 7.89
CA PRO A 206 27.27 -2.43 8.01
C PRO A 206 28.26 -2.96 6.97
N GLU A 207 28.24 -4.27 6.66
CA GLU A 207 29.16 -4.87 5.71
C GLU A 207 28.90 -4.37 4.28
N ALA A 208 27.64 -4.43 3.85
CA ALA A 208 27.25 -3.94 2.52
C ALA A 208 27.52 -2.44 2.38
N THR A 209 27.33 -1.67 3.45
CA THR A 209 27.54 -0.22 3.45
C THR A 209 29.01 0.13 3.31
N SER A 210 29.90 -0.55 4.02
CA SER A 210 31.36 -0.35 3.88
C SER A 210 31.84 -0.56 2.45
N GLN A 211 31.24 -1.52 1.74
CA GLN A 211 31.65 -1.89 0.38
C GLN A 211 30.99 -1.02 -0.71
N LYS A 212 29.70 -0.72 -0.58
CA LYS A 212 28.88 -0.09 -1.64
C LYS A 212 28.63 1.40 -1.41
N CYS A 213 28.65 1.83 -0.16
CA CYS A 213 28.32 3.20 0.27
C CYS A 213 29.32 3.70 1.32
N PRO A 214 30.63 3.67 1.07
CA PRO A 214 31.62 3.97 2.09
C PRO A 214 31.46 5.35 2.72
N ALA A 215 30.88 6.32 2.00
CA ALA A 215 30.55 7.64 2.56
C ALA A 215 29.43 7.60 3.61
N ASN A 216 28.56 6.60 3.57
CA ASN A 216 27.51 6.41 4.56
C ASN A 216 27.95 5.54 5.75
N ALA A 217 29.08 4.80 5.65
CA ALA A 217 29.52 3.88 6.67
C ALA A 217 29.90 4.62 7.97
N LEU A 218 29.46 4.09 9.13
CA LEU A 218 29.74 4.71 10.44
C LEU A 218 31.24 4.81 10.73
N GLU A 219 32.05 3.83 10.35
CA GLU A 219 33.49 3.84 10.52
C GLU A 219 34.19 4.94 9.72
N ASN A 220 33.54 5.49 8.72
CA ASN A 220 34.02 6.62 7.92
C ASN A 220 33.39 7.95 8.31
N GLY A 221 32.61 7.99 9.42
CA GLY A 221 31.91 9.20 9.88
C GLY A 221 30.58 9.46 9.19
N GLY A 222 30.05 8.48 8.43
CA GLY A 222 28.73 8.54 7.80
C GLY A 222 27.59 8.25 8.78
N VAL A 223 26.36 8.21 8.25
CA VAL A 223 25.11 8.03 9.02
C VAL A 223 24.77 6.57 9.35
N GLY A 224 25.53 5.63 8.82
CA GLY A 224 25.33 4.19 8.97
C GLY A 224 24.52 3.56 7.85
N SER A 225 24.43 2.24 7.90
CA SER A 225 23.61 1.42 7.02
C SER A 225 22.10 1.69 7.22
N ILE A 226 21.28 1.24 6.28
CA ILE A 226 19.81 1.31 6.40
C ILE A 226 19.34 0.65 7.69
N SER A 227 19.88 -0.53 8.05
CA SER A 227 19.51 -1.23 9.30
C SER A 227 19.93 -0.48 10.56
N GLU A 228 21.10 0.17 10.57
CA GLU A 228 21.55 0.99 11.70
C GLU A 228 20.66 2.22 11.87
N GLN A 229 20.31 2.90 10.76
CA GLN A 229 19.39 4.03 10.77
C GLN A 229 17.97 3.63 11.21
N LEU A 230 17.47 2.45 10.78
CA LEU A 230 16.20 1.89 11.24
C LEU A 230 16.17 1.76 12.77
N LEU A 231 17.23 1.19 13.36
CA LEU A 231 17.33 1.06 14.81
C LEU A 231 17.43 2.42 15.52
N ALA A 232 18.01 3.42 14.88
CA ALA A 232 18.12 4.77 15.40
C ALA A 232 16.80 5.56 15.30
N VAL A 233 16.10 5.46 14.17
CA VAL A 233 14.79 6.12 13.95
C VAL A 233 13.71 5.55 14.89
N ARG A 234 13.74 4.24 15.18
CA ARG A 234 12.82 3.59 16.14
C ARG A 234 11.36 3.83 15.79
N ALA A 235 10.91 3.45 14.60
CA ALA A 235 9.47 3.34 14.36
C ALA A 235 8.84 2.37 15.38
N ASP A 236 7.59 2.61 15.77
CA ASP A 236 6.94 1.80 16.82
C ASP A 236 6.69 0.37 16.34
N VAL A 237 6.44 0.18 15.05
CA VAL A 237 6.22 -1.14 14.45
C VAL A 237 6.97 -1.24 13.12
N VAL A 238 7.87 -2.22 12.99
CA VAL A 238 8.54 -2.58 11.74
C VAL A 238 8.39 -4.09 11.52
N LEU A 239 7.76 -4.49 10.41
CA LEU A 239 7.48 -5.89 10.10
C LEU A 239 7.87 -6.21 8.65
N GLY A 240 8.59 -7.31 8.43
CA GLY A 240 8.95 -7.78 7.09
C GLY A 240 9.97 -8.89 7.06
N GLY A 241 10.73 -8.99 5.98
CA GLY A 241 11.89 -9.87 5.84
C GLY A 241 13.20 -9.19 6.23
N GLY A 242 14.36 -9.77 5.88
CA GLY A 242 15.67 -9.15 5.99
C GLY A 242 16.45 -9.46 7.25
N ALA A 243 16.15 -10.56 7.95
CA ALA A 243 16.86 -10.98 9.16
C ALA A 243 18.38 -11.18 8.93
N LYS A 244 18.79 -11.51 7.70
CA LYS A 244 20.19 -11.70 7.35
C LYS A 244 21.06 -10.48 7.70
N SER A 245 20.61 -9.27 7.34
CA SER A 245 21.38 -8.04 7.59
C SER A 245 21.51 -7.70 9.07
N PHE A 246 20.58 -8.17 9.92
CA PHE A 246 20.66 -7.97 11.37
C PHE A 246 21.67 -8.89 12.08
N LYS A 247 22.21 -9.88 11.39
CA LYS A 247 23.34 -10.71 11.88
C LYS A 247 24.69 -10.03 11.68
N GLU A 248 24.76 -8.98 10.86
CA GLU A 248 25.99 -8.21 10.64
C GLU A 248 26.37 -7.43 11.89
N VAL A 249 27.68 -7.16 12.03
CA VAL A 249 28.28 -6.53 13.21
C VAL A 249 28.53 -5.05 12.94
N ALA A 250 28.11 -4.18 13.86
CA ALA A 250 28.40 -2.75 13.82
C ALA A 250 29.93 -2.48 13.89
N LYS A 251 30.43 -1.68 12.95
CA LYS A 251 31.89 -1.44 12.78
C LYS A 251 32.39 -0.22 13.54
N ALA A 252 31.50 0.67 13.96
CA ALA A 252 31.81 1.89 14.70
C ALA A 252 30.66 2.31 15.63
N GLY A 253 30.83 3.41 16.35
CA GLY A 253 29.87 3.99 17.25
C GLY A 253 29.71 3.21 18.57
N GLU A 254 28.63 3.53 19.29
CA GLU A 254 28.30 2.98 20.61
C GLU A 254 28.20 1.45 20.62
N TYR A 255 27.70 0.87 19.52
CA TYR A 255 27.45 -0.58 19.39
C TYR A 255 28.52 -1.33 18.62
N LYS A 256 29.73 -0.74 18.46
CA LYS A 256 30.83 -1.41 17.75
C LYS A 256 31.11 -2.80 18.33
N GLY A 257 31.18 -3.78 17.45
CA GLY A 257 31.48 -5.19 17.80
C GLY A 257 30.23 -6.00 18.17
N LYS A 258 29.04 -5.40 18.21
CA LYS A 258 27.78 -6.09 18.45
C LYS A 258 27.04 -6.31 17.14
N THR A 259 26.29 -7.42 17.03
CA THR A 259 25.34 -7.62 15.93
C THR A 259 24.19 -6.61 16.01
N LEU A 260 23.52 -6.35 14.89
CA LEU A 260 22.36 -5.46 14.91
C LEU A 260 21.19 -6.06 15.71
N PHE A 261 21.09 -7.39 15.83
CA PHE A 261 20.13 -8.02 16.74
C PHE A 261 20.44 -7.72 18.22
N GLU A 262 21.71 -7.77 18.62
CA GLU A 262 22.12 -7.38 19.99
C GLU A 262 21.81 -5.90 20.23
N GLN A 263 22.17 -5.05 19.27
CA GLN A 263 21.83 -3.62 19.32
C GLN A 263 20.32 -3.38 19.43
N ALA A 264 19.50 -4.10 18.67
CA ALA A 264 18.03 -3.99 18.74
C ALA A 264 17.51 -4.35 20.15
N LYS A 265 18.02 -5.44 20.74
CA LYS A 265 17.67 -5.84 22.11
C LYS A 265 18.04 -4.78 23.14
N GLU A 266 19.27 -4.26 23.07
CA GLU A 266 19.74 -3.22 24.00
C GLU A 266 18.98 -1.90 23.85
N ARG A 267 18.48 -1.61 22.65
CA ARG A 267 17.56 -0.50 22.40
C ARG A 267 16.12 -0.78 22.79
N GLY A 268 15.80 -1.95 23.36
CA GLY A 268 14.49 -2.29 23.88
C GLY A 268 13.47 -2.74 22.83
N PHE A 269 13.90 -3.14 21.63
CA PHE A 269 13.01 -3.72 20.64
C PHE A 269 12.49 -5.09 21.06
N GLN A 270 11.21 -5.33 20.88
CA GLN A 270 10.58 -6.66 20.92
C GLN A 270 10.87 -7.35 19.59
N LEU A 271 11.66 -8.41 19.60
CA LEU A 271 12.03 -9.16 18.40
C LEU A 271 11.04 -10.30 18.16
N VAL A 272 10.51 -10.39 16.95
CA VAL A 272 9.55 -11.41 16.52
C VAL A 272 10.01 -12.02 15.21
N SER A 273 9.87 -13.35 15.07
CA SER A 273 10.36 -14.09 13.90
C SER A 273 9.31 -15.00 13.24
N ASP A 274 8.09 -15.06 13.80
CA ASP A 274 7.02 -15.89 13.26
C ASP A 274 5.63 -15.30 13.57
N ALA A 275 4.61 -15.83 12.89
CA ALA A 275 3.22 -15.37 13.03
C ALA A 275 2.69 -15.52 14.45
N GLN A 276 3.02 -16.62 15.17
CA GLN A 276 2.56 -16.86 16.53
C GLN A 276 3.19 -15.86 17.51
N GLY A 277 4.47 -15.55 17.33
CA GLY A 277 5.16 -14.51 18.11
C GLY A 277 4.54 -13.15 17.89
N LEU A 278 4.23 -12.81 16.61
CA LEU A 278 3.58 -11.55 16.24
C LEU A 278 2.19 -11.42 16.92
N GLU A 279 1.42 -12.48 16.94
CA GLU A 279 0.10 -12.49 17.57
C GLU A 279 0.16 -12.15 19.07
N LYS A 280 1.21 -12.60 19.77
CA LYS A 280 1.42 -12.36 21.22
C LYS A 280 1.81 -10.93 21.57
N ILE A 281 2.23 -10.12 20.62
CA ILE A 281 2.56 -8.72 20.87
C ILE A 281 1.28 -7.94 21.17
N THR A 282 1.24 -7.27 22.32
CA THR A 282 0.07 -6.51 22.77
C THR A 282 0.32 -5.00 22.87
N LYS A 283 1.58 -4.57 22.74
CA LYS A 283 1.98 -3.16 22.87
C LYS A 283 3.15 -2.86 21.95
N ALA A 284 3.10 -1.71 21.29
CA ALA A 284 4.23 -1.12 20.60
C ALA A 284 4.24 0.40 20.84
N ASN A 285 5.37 0.94 21.23
CA ASN A 285 5.60 2.38 21.40
C ASN A 285 7.10 2.67 21.51
N GLN A 286 7.46 3.91 21.75
CA GLN A 286 8.87 4.35 21.82
C GLN A 286 9.69 3.67 22.94
N ASP A 287 9.07 3.20 24.01
CA ASP A 287 9.77 2.44 25.07
C ASP A 287 9.99 0.98 24.67
N SER A 288 9.10 0.45 23.83
CA SER A 288 9.03 -0.98 23.51
C SER A 288 8.60 -1.17 22.03
N PRO A 289 9.40 -0.70 21.07
CA PRO A 289 9.09 -0.85 19.64
C PRO A 289 9.17 -2.32 19.22
N VAL A 290 8.49 -2.69 18.13
CA VAL A 290 8.45 -4.05 17.59
C VAL A 290 9.27 -4.13 16.31
N LEU A 291 10.14 -5.13 16.24
CA LEU A 291 10.88 -5.52 15.04
C LEU A 291 10.55 -6.98 14.70
N GLY A 292 9.71 -7.19 13.71
CA GLY A 292 9.32 -8.52 13.23
C GLY A 292 10.05 -8.84 11.92
N LEU A 293 10.88 -9.88 11.93
CA LEU A 293 11.67 -10.33 10.77
C LEU A 293 11.35 -11.80 10.50
N PHE A 294 10.52 -12.05 9.48
CA PHE A 294 9.90 -13.35 9.23
C PHE A 294 10.63 -14.20 8.18
N SER A 295 11.71 -13.68 7.61
CA SER A 295 12.57 -14.38 6.65
C SER A 295 13.98 -13.80 6.65
N GLU A 296 14.95 -14.57 6.18
CA GLU A 296 16.34 -14.11 6.01
C GLU A 296 16.45 -13.02 4.92
N GLY A 297 15.74 -13.20 3.82
CA GLY A 297 15.62 -12.26 2.71
C GLY A 297 14.18 -11.75 2.58
N ASN A 298 13.68 -11.63 1.34
CA ASN A 298 12.25 -11.32 1.10
C ASN A 298 11.37 -12.44 1.64
N MET A 299 10.13 -12.10 2.01
CA MET A 299 9.16 -13.09 2.47
C MET A 299 8.74 -14.03 1.33
N PRO A 300 8.39 -15.29 1.63
CA PRO A 300 7.95 -16.24 0.61
C PRO A 300 6.66 -15.77 -0.09
N ILE A 301 6.63 -15.88 -1.42
CA ILE A 301 5.47 -15.52 -2.25
C ILE A 301 4.28 -16.44 -2.03
N ARG A 302 3.06 -15.96 -2.31
CA ARG A 302 1.80 -16.68 -2.10
C ARG A 302 1.59 -17.83 -3.09
N LEU A 303 1.75 -17.56 -4.37
CA LEU A 303 1.55 -18.51 -5.44
C LEU A 303 2.85 -18.73 -6.21
N LYS A 304 3.02 -19.92 -6.75
CA LYS A 304 4.12 -20.28 -7.63
C LYS A 304 3.64 -20.90 -8.93
N GLY A 305 4.46 -20.77 -9.94
CA GLY A 305 4.31 -21.35 -11.26
C GLY A 305 5.62 -21.25 -12.04
N PRO A 306 5.70 -21.82 -13.23
CA PRO A 306 6.87 -21.66 -14.07
C PRO A 306 7.00 -20.21 -14.54
N GLN A 307 8.21 -19.79 -14.83
CA GLN A 307 8.46 -18.53 -15.55
C GLN A 307 7.87 -18.62 -16.97
N ALA A 308 7.52 -17.47 -17.53
CA ALA A 308 7.22 -17.33 -18.95
C ALA A 308 8.39 -17.83 -19.82
N SER A 309 8.16 -18.13 -21.07
CA SER A 309 9.19 -18.51 -22.02
C SER A 309 8.98 -17.82 -23.37
N LEU A 310 10.01 -17.76 -24.19
CA LEU A 310 9.86 -17.23 -25.54
C LEU A 310 8.77 -18.04 -26.28
N HIS A 311 7.73 -17.36 -26.78
CA HIS A 311 6.54 -17.95 -27.39
C HIS A 311 5.82 -18.99 -26.52
N GLY A 312 5.92 -18.89 -25.20
CA GLY A 312 5.34 -19.86 -24.27
C GLY A 312 3.82 -20.03 -24.40
N ASN A 313 3.11 -18.97 -24.79
CA ASN A 313 1.68 -19.02 -25.10
C ASN A 313 1.33 -19.95 -26.29
N LEU A 314 2.26 -20.16 -27.22
CA LEU A 314 2.08 -20.99 -28.41
C LEU A 314 2.64 -22.41 -28.22
N GLU A 315 3.67 -22.56 -27.38
CA GLU A 315 4.48 -23.78 -27.29
C GLU A 315 4.31 -24.55 -25.97
N LYS A 316 3.71 -23.91 -24.95
CA LYS A 316 3.53 -24.50 -23.62
C LYS A 316 2.05 -24.64 -23.26
N PRO A 317 1.70 -25.62 -22.42
CA PRO A 317 0.33 -25.74 -21.93
C PRO A 317 -0.05 -24.53 -21.05
N VAL A 318 -1.36 -24.27 -20.97
CA VAL A 318 -1.92 -23.27 -20.05
C VAL A 318 -1.60 -23.65 -18.61
N VAL A 319 -1.03 -22.70 -17.87
CA VAL A 319 -0.56 -22.93 -16.50
C VAL A 319 -1.72 -22.79 -15.51
N LYS A 320 -1.76 -23.67 -14.51
CA LYS A 320 -2.54 -23.51 -13.28
C LYS A 320 -1.56 -23.17 -12.16
N CYS A 321 -1.73 -21.98 -11.57
CA CYS A 321 -0.89 -21.56 -10.46
C CYS A 321 -1.15 -22.40 -9.21
N GLU A 322 -0.10 -22.65 -8.43
CA GLU A 322 -0.14 -23.48 -7.24
C GLU A 322 0.15 -22.65 -5.98
N VAL A 323 -0.42 -23.07 -4.85
CA VAL A 323 -0.08 -22.47 -3.55
C VAL A 323 1.39 -22.80 -3.22
N ASN A 324 2.15 -21.78 -2.81
CA ASN A 324 3.53 -21.98 -2.40
C ASN A 324 3.61 -22.59 -1.00
N SER A 325 4.03 -23.83 -0.90
CA SER A 325 4.18 -24.55 0.37
C SER A 325 5.28 -24.00 1.30
N GLU A 326 6.22 -23.22 0.75
CA GLU A 326 7.26 -22.54 1.56
C GLU A 326 6.68 -21.41 2.40
N ARG A 327 5.54 -20.88 2.00
CA ARG A 327 4.75 -19.93 2.79
C ARG A 327 3.84 -20.68 3.76
N GLY A 328 4.47 -21.31 4.77
CA GLY A 328 3.77 -22.05 5.82
C GLY A 328 3.05 -21.12 6.83
N ALA A 329 2.27 -21.74 7.73
CA ALA A 329 1.50 -21.01 8.76
C ALA A 329 2.34 -20.16 9.72
N ASN A 330 3.66 -20.36 9.78
CA ASN A 330 4.57 -19.59 10.61
C ASN A 330 4.94 -18.23 9.99
N VAL A 331 4.69 -18.04 8.68
CA VAL A 331 4.94 -16.77 8.00
C VAL A 331 3.65 -15.97 7.99
N PRO A 332 3.59 -14.79 8.64
CA PRO A 332 2.38 -13.99 8.64
C PRO A 332 2.08 -13.46 7.23
N THR A 333 0.81 -13.38 6.85
CA THR A 333 0.39 -12.75 5.61
C THR A 333 0.52 -11.23 5.72
N LEU A 334 0.53 -10.53 4.58
CA LEU A 334 0.55 -9.05 4.59
C LEU A 334 -0.68 -8.49 5.30
N ALA A 335 -1.85 -9.10 5.12
CA ALA A 335 -3.08 -8.73 5.84
C ALA A 335 -2.94 -8.91 7.37
N GLN A 336 -2.33 -10.00 7.83
CA GLN A 336 -2.08 -10.23 9.27
C GLN A 336 -1.10 -9.20 9.84
N MET A 337 -0.01 -8.90 9.13
CA MET A 337 0.95 -7.87 9.53
C MET A 337 0.30 -6.48 9.58
N THR A 338 -0.51 -6.14 8.57
CA THR A 338 -1.25 -4.87 8.52
C THR A 338 -2.24 -4.74 9.66
N SER A 339 -3.04 -5.78 9.92
CA SER A 339 -3.99 -5.80 11.03
C SER A 339 -3.30 -5.61 12.38
N LYS A 340 -2.22 -6.35 12.62
CA LYS A 340 -1.44 -6.24 13.86
C LYS A 340 -0.80 -4.86 14.02
N ALA A 341 -0.24 -4.30 12.94
CA ALA A 341 0.33 -2.95 12.97
C ALA A 341 -0.73 -1.90 13.33
N ILE A 342 -1.91 -1.94 12.70
CA ILE A 342 -3.02 -1.05 13.01
C ILE A 342 -3.44 -1.19 14.48
N ASP A 343 -3.60 -2.42 14.98
CA ASP A 343 -4.00 -2.66 16.37
C ASP A 343 -3.02 -2.09 17.40
N LEU A 344 -1.73 -2.17 17.09
CA LEU A 344 -0.68 -1.64 17.95
C LEU A 344 -0.56 -0.11 17.89
N LEU A 345 -0.80 0.49 16.72
CA LEU A 345 -0.62 1.93 16.49
C LEU A 345 -1.85 2.77 16.86
N LYS A 346 -3.06 2.24 16.66
CA LYS A 346 -4.33 2.97 16.88
C LYS A 346 -4.56 3.46 18.31
N VAL A 347 -3.81 2.92 19.27
CA VAL A 347 -3.90 3.30 20.69
C VAL A 347 -3.24 4.65 20.99
N ASN A 348 -2.49 5.22 20.06
CA ASN A 348 -1.90 6.55 20.21
C ASN A 348 -2.99 7.63 20.06
N ASP A 349 -3.14 8.48 21.05
CA ASP A 349 -4.17 9.53 21.07
C ASP A 349 -4.00 10.56 19.96
N LYS A 350 -2.77 10.80 19.49
CA LYS A 350 -2.48 11.71 18.37
C LYS A 350 -2.70 11.07 16.99
N GLY A 351 -2.87 9.75 16.95
CA GLY A 351 -3.02 8.97 15.72
C GLY A 351 -1.72 8.36 15.24
N PHE A 352 -1.71 7.89 13.98
CA PHE A 352 -0.56 7.19 13.43
C PHE A 352 -0.37 7.43 11.92
N PHE A 353 0.86 7.18 11.49
CA PHE A 353 1.24 6.97 10.09
C PHE A 353 1.74 5.53 9.90
N LEU A 354 1.16 4.81 8.94
CA LEU A 354 1.53 3.44 8.59
C LEU A 354 1.75 3.34 7.09
N GLN A 355 2.94 2.87 6.68
CA GLN A 355 3.21 2.41 5.33
C GLN A 355 3.16 0.89 5.27
N VAL A 356 2.51 0.33 4.24
CA VAL A 356 2.39 -1.11 3.96
C VAL A 356 2.79 -1.37 2.52
N GLU A 357 3.60 -2.38 2.27
CA GLU A 357 4.07 -2.72 0.94
C GLU A 357 3.86 -4.18 0.58
N GLY A 358 3.29 -4.42 -0.60
CA GLY A 358 3.33 -5.69 -1.31
C GLY A 358 4.48 -5.68 -2.32
N ALA A 359 5.66 -6.06 -1.88
CA ALA A 359 6.92 -5.86 -2.62
C ALA A 359 7.16 -6.87 -3.75
N SER A 360 6.60 -8.07 -3.65
CA SER A 360 6.95 -9.13 -4.59
C SER A 360 6.07 -9.17 -5.84
N ILE A 361 5.16 -8.22 -6.02
CA ILE A 361 4.48 -7.98 -7.31
C ILE A 361 5.55 -7.64 -8.36
N ASP A 362 6.41 -6.68 -8.05
CA ASP A 362 7.56 -6.25 -8.85
C ASP A 362 8.57 -7.38 -9.07
N LYS A 363 9.03 -8.01 -7.96
CA LYS A 363 10.06 -9.06 -8.05
C LYS A 363 9.61 -10.25 -8.91
N GLN A 364 8.33 -10.56 -8.92
CA GLN A 364 7.79 -11.62 -9.76
C GLN A 364 7.52 -11.17 -11.20
N ALA A 365 7.24 -9.88 -11.42
CA ALA A 365 7.19 -9.29 -12.76
C ALA A 365 8.59 -9.24 -13.39
N HIS A 366 9.62 -8.85 -12.66
CA HIS A 366 11.02 -8.96 -13.10
C HIS A 366 11.38 -10.39 -13.53
N ALA A 367 11.00 -11.38 -12.71
CA ALA A 367 11.22 -12.80 -13.02
C ALA A 367 10.29 -13.36 -14.10
N SER A 368 9.49 -12.53 -14.76
CA SER A 368 8.50 -12.98 -15.77
C SER A 368 7.62 -14.13 -15.28
N ASN A 369 7.20 -14.08 -14.00
CA ASN A 369 6.41 -15.10 -13.31
C ASN A 369 4.99 -14.63 -13.01
N PRO A 370 3.99 -14.86 -13.88
CA PRO A 370 2.63 -14.38 -13.68
C PRO A 370 1.98 -14.93 -12.39
N CYS A 371 2.21 -16.21 -12.06
CA CYS A 371 1.60 -16.81 -10.87
C CYS A 371 2.05 -16.11 -9.58
N GLY A 372 3.35 -15.85 -9.44
CA GLY A 372 3.89 -15.13 -8.31
C GLY A 372 3.32 -13.72 -8.23
N GLN A 373 3.38 -12.98 -9.33
CA GLN A 373 2.85 -11.62 -9.44
C GLN A 373 1.37 -11.51 -9.03
N PHE A 374 0.52 -12.42 -9.56
CA PHE A 374 -0.91 -12.42 -9.23
C PHE A 374 -1.17 -12.75 -7.77
N GLY A 375 -0.43 -13.72 -7.23
CA GLY A 375 -0.52 -14.09 -5.81
C GLY A 375 -0.19 -12.94 -4.88
N GLU A 376 0.83 -12.16 -5.19
CA GLU A 376 1.26 -11.02 -4.38
C GLU A 376 0.32 -9.83 -4.51
N THR A 377 -0.28 -9.60 -5.69
CA THR A 377 -1.35 -8.59 -5.85
C THR A 377 -2.60 -8.96 -5.03
N MET A 378 -2.96 -10.24 -4.99
CA MET A 378 -4.06 -10.73 -4.14
C MET A 378 -3.75 -10.53 -2.65
N ASP A 379 -2.50 -10.72 -2.23
CA ASP A 379 -2.06 -10.51 -0.85
C ASP A 379 -2.14 -9.04 -0.44
N LEU A 380 -1.78 -8.13 -1.35
CA LEU A 380 -1.95 -6.70 -1.15
C LEU A 380 -3.43 -6.33 -1.09
N ASP A 381 -4.30 -6.89 -1.94
CA ASP A 381 -5.74 -6.64 -1.91
C ASP A 381 -6.34 -6.97 -0.54
N GLU A 382 -5.96 -8.11 0.06
CA GLU A 382 -6.39 -8.51 1.39
C GLU A 382 -5.90 -7.51 2.47
N ALA A 383 -4.69 -6.98 2.34
CA ALA A 383 -4.19 -5.93 3.25
C ALA A 383 -4.94 -4.60 3.09
N VAL A 384 -5.32 -4.24 1.86
CA VAL A 384 -6.16 -3.07 1.59
C VAL A 384 -7.54 -3.23 2.22
N GLN A 385 -8.14 -4.42 2.15
CA GLN A 385 -9.42 -4.71 2.82
C GLN A 385 -9.33 -4.45 4.33
N VAL A 386 -8.26 -4.94 4.98
CA VAL A 386 -8.01 -4.69 6.42
C VAL A 386 -7.92 -3.19 6.72
N ALA A 387 -7.20 -2.43 5.91
CA ALA A 387 -7.05 -0.99 6.09
C ALA A 387 -8.39 -0.26 5.89
N LEU A 388 -9.17 -0.62 4.88
CA LEU A 388 -10.49 -0.05 4.61
C LEU A 388 -11.49 -0.38 5.72
N ASP A 389 -11.52 -1.61 6.21
CA ASP A 389 -12.40 -2.02 7.30
C ASP A 389 -12.11 -1.25 8.59
N PHE A 390 -10.84 -0.99 8.87
CA PHE A 390 -10.46 -0.10 9.96
C PHE A 390 -10.91 1.33 9.70
N ALA A 391 -10.60 1.89 8.54
CA ALA A 391 -10.91 3.28 8.21
C ALA A 391 -12.43 3.58 8.24
N LYS A 392 -13.25 2.64 7.77
CA LYS A 392 -14.71 2.73 7.81
C LYS A 392 -15.25 2.76 9.23
N LYS A 393 -14.70 1.95 10.12
CA LYS A 393 -15.08 1.89 11.54
C LYS A 393 -14.58 3.12 12.31
N ASP A 394 -13.38 3.57 12.02
CA ASP A 394 -12.74 4.71 12.70
C ASP A 394 -13.32 6.06 12.26
N GLY A 395 -13.66 6.21 10.97
CA GLY A 395 -14.23 7.45 10.40
C GLY A 395 -13.28 8.65 10.35
N ASN A 396 -12.00 8.47 10.69
CA ASN A 396 -10.99 9.53 10.75
C ASN A 396 -9.62 9.06 10.25
N THR A 397 -9.62 8.11 9.32
CA THR A 397 -8.43 7.53 8.71
C THR A 397 -8.47 7.74 7.19
N LEU A 398 -7.38 8.28 6.63
CA LEU A 398 -7.13 8.30 5.19
C LEU A 398 -6.40 7.02 4.79
N VAL A 399 -6.95 6.29 3.83
CA VAL A 399 -6.30 5.16 3.16
C VAL A 399 -5.94 5.59 1.75
N ILE A 400 -4.68 5.40 1.35
CA ILE A 400 -4.19 5.63 -0.02
C ILE A 400 -3.60 4.32 -0.52
N VAL A 401 -3.95 3.92 -1.75
CA VAL A 401 -3.39 2.76 -2.45
C VAL A 401 -2.83 3.22 -3.78
N THR A 402 -1.59 2.86 -4.05
CA THR A 402 -0.92 3.17 -5.31
C THR A 402 0.23 2.18 -5.57
N ALA A 403 1.02 2.44 -6.59
CA ALA A 403 2.26 1.73 -6.92
C ALA A 403 3.44 2.72 -6.93
N ASP A 404 4.64 2.24 -6.99
CA ASP A 404 5.86 3.07 -7.09
C ASP A 404 6.26 3.35 -8.54
N HIS A 405 6.11 2.38 -9.43
CA HIS A 405 6.27 2.46 -10.88
C HIS A 405 5.37 1.43 -11.56
N ALA A 406 5.22 1.52 -12.87
CA ALA A 406 4.60 0.49 -13.69
C ALA A 406 5.62 -0.58 -14.09
N HIS A 407 5.14 -1.72 -14.56
CA HIS A 407 5.97 -2.84 -14.97
C HIS A 407 5.63 -3.34 -16.39
N ALA A 408 6.20 -4.47 -16.77
CA ALA A 408 6.19 -5.02 -18.12
C ALA A 408 4.95 -5.85 -18.48
N THR A 409 4.11 -6.19 -17.52
CA THR A 409 2.98 -7.10 -17.72
C THR A 409 1.98 -6.55 -18.74
N GLN A 410 1.70 -7.33 -19.81
CA GLN A 410 0.66 -7.00 -20.77
C GLN A 410 -0.22 -8.22 -21.05
N ILE A 411 -1.53 -8.00 -21.14
CA ILE A 411 -2.49 -9.02 -21.59
C ILE A 411 -2.53 -8.94 -23.12
N VAL A 412 -2.22 -10.04 -23.80
CA VAL A 412 -2.17 -10.12 -25.27
C VAL A 412 -3.07 -11.24 -25.80
N TYR A 413 -3.34 -11.24 -27.11
CA TYR A 413 -4.10 -12.32 -27.74
C TYR A 413 -3.39 -13.68 -27.56
N PRO A 414 -4.13 -14.75 -27.23
CA PRO A 414 -3.53 -16.04 -26.89
C PRO A 414 -2.79 -16.72 -28.05
N ASP A 415 -3.14 -16.39 -29.28
CA ASP A 415 -2.56 -16.91 -30.52
C ASP A 415 -1.51 -15.98 -31.16
N THR A 416 -1.18 -14.86 -30.52
CA THR A 416 -0.21 -13.91 -31.07
C THR A 416 1.22 -14.38 -30.82
N LYS A 417 2.09 -14.13 -31.81
CA LYS A 417 3.54 -14.23 -31.64
C LYS A 417 4.05 -12.91 -31.08
N ALA A 418 3.79 -12.69 -29.80
CA ALA A 418 4.24 -11.49 -29.10
C ALA A 418 5.76 -11.49 -28.91
N PRO A 419 6.42 -10.32 -28.94
CA PRO A 419 7.81 -10.22 -28.56
C PRO A 419 7.98 -10.52 -27.05
N GLY A 420 9.18 -11.02 -26.69
CA GLY A 420 9.54 -11.31 -25.31
C GLY A 420 8.93 -12.60 -24.77
N TRP A 421 8.87 -12.67 -23.45
CA TRP A 421 8.49 -13.87 -22.68
C TRP A 421 6.99 -13.90 -22.50
N THR A 422 6.36 -15.03 -22.81
CA THR A 422 4.90 -15.19 -22.75
C THR A 422 4.50 -16.42 -21.97
N GLN A 423 3.33 -16.35 -21.30
CA GLN A 423 2.72 -17.48 -20.64
C GLN A 423 1.20 -17.33 -20.63
N SER A 424 0.48 -18.42 -20.92
CA SER A 424 -0.97 -18.48 -20.72
C SER A 424 -1.29 -19.08 -19.37
N VAL A 425 -2.16 -18.42 -18.60
CA VAL A 425 -2.57 -18.81 -17.25
C VAL A 425 -4.07 -19.02 -17.23
N MET A 426 -4.55 -20.05 -16.53
CA MET A 426 -5.98 -20.31 -16.36
C MET A 426 -6.58 -19.32 -15.37
N THR A 427 -7.62 -18.59 -15.77
CA THR A 427 -8.33 -17.63 -14.95
C THR A 427 -9.49 -18.26 -14.16
N ALA A 428 -10.07 -17.50 -13.24
CA ALA A 428 -11.27 -17.89 -12.50
C ALA A 428 -12.49 -18.16 -13.39
N ASP A 429 -12.54 -17.58 -14.60
CA ASP A 429 -13.59 -17.83 -15.58
C ASP A 429 -13.42 -19.20 -16.28
N GLY A 430 -12.32 -19.91 -16.05
CA GLY A 430 -11.98 -21.13 -16.79
C GLY A 430 -11.48 -20.87 -18.21
N ALA A 431 -11.10 -19.64 -18.53
CA ALA A 431 -10.52 -19.21 -19.80
C ALA A 431 -9.02 -18.92 -19.66
N PRO A 432 -8.19 -19.23 -20.67
CA PRO A 432 -6.79 -18.87 -20.66
C PRO A 432 -6.62 -17.36 -20.89
N MET A 433 -5.77 -16.74 -20.10
CA MET A 433 -5.30 -15.37 -20.28
C MET A 433 -3.80 -15.40 -20.58
N THR A 434 -3.38 -14.77 -21.66
CA THR A 434 -1.97 -14.71 -22.05
C THR A 434 -1.32 -13.44 -21.58
N ILE A 435 -0.21 -13.60 -20.86
CA ILE A 435 0.65 -12.52 -20.39
C ILE A 435 1.92 -12.48 -21.22
N SER A 436 2.34 -11.26 -21.58
CA SER A 436 3.60 -10.97 -22.24
C SER A 436 4.45 -10.02 -21.42
N TYR A 437 5.73 -10.32 -21.29
CA TYR A 437 6.80 -9.48 -20.75
C TYR A 437 7.75 -9.11 -21.89
N GLY A 438 7.43 -8.04 -22.58
CA GLY A 438 8.04 -7.71 -23.87
C GLY A 438 9.06 -6.56 -23.85
N ASN A 439 9.53 -6.12 -22.70
CA ASN A 439 10.41 -4.95 -22.54
C ASN A 439 11.86 -5.29 -22.18
N SER A 440 12.22 -6.55 -22.08
CA SER A 440 13.60 -7.03 -21.90
C SER A 440 13.83 -8.34 -22.67
N GLU A 441 15.07 -8.57 -23.11
CA GLU A 441 15.54 -9.85 -23.65
C GLU A 441 16.00 -10.80 -22.53
N ASP A 442 16.20 -10.29 -21.31
CA ASP A 442 16.52 -11.07 -20.13
C ASP A 442 15.23 -11.53 -19.43
N ILE A 443 15.07 -12.85 -19.28
CA ILE A 443 13.90 -13.46 -18.66
C ILE A 443 13.80 -13.16 -17.16
N ASP A 444 14.93 -12.95 -16.52
CA ASP A 444 15.04 -12.70 -15.08
C ASP A 444 15.05 -11.21 -14.74
N ASP A 445 14.97 -10.33 -15.75
CA ASP A 445 15.04 -8.89 -15.59
C ASP A 445 14.11 -8.14 -16.56
N ALA A 446 12.85 -8.54 -16.63
CA ALA A 446 11.83 -7.71 -17.26
C ALA A 446 11.77 -6.36 -16.55
N GLY A 447 12.00 -5.27 -17.28
CA GLY A 447 12.22 -3.94 -16.69
C GLY A 447 10.94 -3.21 -16.29
N HIS A 448 11.10 -2.13 -15.55
CA HIS A 448 10.04 -1.18 -15.28
C HIS A 448 9.61 -0.42 -16.55
N THR A 449 8.44 0.22 -16.48
CA THR A 449 7.95 1.12 -17.54
C THR A 449 7.54 2.47 -16.99
N GLY A 450 7.59 3.51 -17.83
CA GLY A 450 7.26 4.88 -17.47
C GLY A 450 5.78 5.25 -17.59
N ALA A 451 4.88 4.26 -17.63
CA ALA A 451 3.44 4.53 -17.71
C ALA A 451 2.94 5.19 -16.42
N GLN A 452 2.00 6.14 -16.54
CA GLN A 452 1.36 6.74 -15.37
C GLN A 452 0.65 5.70 -14.54
N LEU A 453 0.51 5.97 -13.23
CA LEU A 453 -0.01 5.04 -12.24
C LEU A 453 -1.33 5.49 -11.66
N ARG A 454 -2.19 4.53 -11.37
CA ARG A 454 -3.38 4.74 -10.56
C ARG A 454 -2.99 5.09 -9.13
N VAL A 455 -3.65 6.12 -8.59
CA VAL A 455 -3.70 6.40 -7.16
C VAL A 455 -5.16 6.40 -6.73
N ALA A 456 -5.48 5.75 -5.62
CA ALA A 456 -6.85 5.65 -5.14
C ALA A 456 -6.90 5.89 -3.63
N ALA A 457 -7.97 6.50 -3.14
CA ALA A 457 -8.09 6.86 -1.74
C ALA A 457 -9.52 6.74 -1.19
N TYR A 458 -9.59 6.56 0.15
CA TYR A 458 -10.80 6.61 0.96
C TYR A 458 -10.53 7.38 2.25
N GLY A 459 -11.50 8.18 2.70
CA GLY A 459 -11.44 8.87 3.99
C GLY A 459 -11.21 10.37 3.87
N PRO A 460 -10.95 11.07 5.00
CA PRO A 460 -10.65 12.50 5.01
C PRO A 460 -9.45 12.83 4.13
N GLY A 461 -9.56 13.86 3.29
CA GLY A 461 -8.50 14.27 2.37
C GLY A 461 -8.41 13.45 1.08
N ALA A 462 -9.23 12.41 0.88
CA ALA A 462 -9.17 11.52 -0.28
C ALA A 462 -9.36 12.25 -1.64
N LEU A 463 -10.00 13.42 -1.66
CA LEU A 463 -10.13 14.22 -2.89
C LEU A 463 -8.79 14.76 -3.42
N ARG A 464 -7.73 14.77 -2.62
CA ARG A 464 -6.40 15.27 -3.04
C ARG A 464 -5.71 14.38 -4.08
N VAL A 465 -6.16 13.13 -4.25
CA VAL A 465 -5.60 12.20 -5.24
C VAL A 465 -6.32 12.25 -6.59
N VAL A 466 -7.43 12.98 -6.70
CA VAL A 466 -8.27 12.98 -7.91
C VAL A 466 -7.63 13.81 -9.03
N GLY A 467 -7.67 13.28 -10.25
CA GLY A 467 -7.09 13.90 -11.43
C GLY A 467 -5.71 13.35 -11.75
N LEU A 468 -4.89 14.14 -12.45
CA LEU A 468 -3.50 13.82 -12.73
C LEU A 468 -2.59 14.67 -11.82
N THR A 469 -1.78 14.00 -11.01
CA THR A 469 -0.84 14.61 -10.06
C THR A 469 0.60 14.15 -10.36
N ASP A 470 1.56 14.54 -9.54
CA ASP A 470 2.91 13.98 -9.54
C ASP A 470 3.11 13.07 -8.32
N GLN A 471 4.02 12.12 -8.40
CA GLN A 471 4.30 11.20 -7.30
C GLN A 471 4.70 11.90 -6.00
N THR A 472 5.37 13.06 -6.07
CA THR A 472 5.71 13.88 -4.90
C THR A 472 4.48 14.47 -4.20
N ASP A 473 3.33 14.60 -4.90
CA ASP A 473 2.08 15.11 -4.28
C ASP A 473 1.53 14.18 -3.20
N ILE A 474 1.90 12.90 -3.20
CA ILE A 474 1.56 11.95 -2.13
C ILE A 474 2.15 12.41 -0.78
N PHE A 475 3.41 12.89 -0.78
CA PHE A 475 4.03 13.47 0.41
C PHE A 475 3.19 14.63 0.96
N PHE A 476 2.86 15.60 0.13
CA PHE A 476 2.08 16.77 0.53
C PHE A 476 0.67 16.39 0.97
N THR A 477 0.03 15.45 0.27
CA THR A 477 -1.29 14.92 0.64
C THR A 477 -1.28 14.34 2.05
N ILE A 478 -0.30 13.50 2.39
CA ILE A 478 -0.20 12.86 3.70
C ILE A 478 0.20 13.87 4.77
N ARG A 479 1.24 14.69 4.52
CA ARG A 479 1.71 15.74 5.43
C ARG A 479 0.57 16.68 5.85
N ASP A 480 -0.15 17.20 4.86
CA ASP A 480 -1.21 18.18 5.10
C ASP A 480 -2.44 17.53 5.74
N THR A 481 -2.77 16.29 5.37
CA THR A 481 -3.89 15.56 5.99
C THR A 481 -3.62 15.24 7.46
N LEU A 482 -2.40 14.83 7.81
CA LEU A 482 -1.98 14.62 9.21
C LEU A 482 -1.59 15.92 9.92
N ASN A 483 -1.61 17.08 9.23
CA ASN A 483 -1.18 18.38 9.76
C ASN A 483 0.23 18.35 10.37
N LEU A 484 1.18 17.66 9.71
CA LEU A 484 2.57 17.55 10.15
C LEU A 484 3.32 18.87 9.90
N LYS A 485 4.15 19.24 10.89
CA LYS A 485 4.97 20.46 10.86
C LYS A 485 6.43 20.12 10.62
#